data_5741c4b5df783d77e7d21a801bbf47d0
#
_entry.id   5741c4b5df783d77e7d21a801bbf47d0
#
_cell.length_a   1.000
_cell.length_b   1.000
_cell.length_c   1.000
_cell.angle_alpha   90.00
_cell.angle_beta   90.00
_cell.angle_gamma   90.00
#
_symmetry.space_group_name_H-M   'P 1'
#
loop_
_entity.id
_entity.type
_entity.pdbx_description
1 polymer ?
#
loop_
_entity_poly.entity_id
_entity_poly.type
_entity_poly.pdbx_seq_one_letter_code
_entity_poly.pdbx_strand_id
1 'polypeptide(L)'
;MLTYIGLRQYPSFHPLAGISNVPFMILAHTGARSQYLEKLHRKHPVLRTGPNALSYSDVRAIKDIYGHNTPCTKDELYVITAGSHYHLADVISKHDHARKRKTLSSAYAIKNLEGWEHKVADKVQRLIKHMDTCCTAPLAPGTHPKLEDLNLDYRKWTNFFTLDAIADIGLSEKLGFLDQGSSIVTGRKTDGTTYECDLRPALYQTARKQSLLVWSYEWYSIINKLVNVIPFYRRMDNYAKEWDGIPNELAYRRLQRYRSGEKHDDFFQALMEDKNGSPNNLAWGEIVAEISIMMNAGSATTAIAITNATLQLIKHPQCMRKLREEIDAALEDSEDVDQDGVVAYDTVKHLPYLRACLDESLRLFAPTPQGLPRKTPVDGTNILGDYIPGGVSVAMSAHVAHRQESVFPQADKFIPERWLGEGGKALQPYFLSFSAGARGCIGRNISYLEQTVVVASLLRRYNFALKTPDWEIERLETMNWILGEMPVKVWRREKESAPSS
;
A
#
# COMPACT_ATOMS: atom_id res chain seq x y z
N MET A 1 -5.12 19.68 -28.24
CA MET A 1 -4.67 18.28 -27.98
C MET A 1 -4.93 17.47 -29.24
N LEU A 2 -3.87 17.04 -29.94
CA LEU A 2 -4.02 16.18 -31.12
C LEU A 2 -4.38 14.78 -30.62
N THR A 3 -5.59 14.32 -30.88
CA THR A 3 -6.02 12.97 -30.63
C THR A 3 -5.38 12.05 -31.67
N TYR A 4 -4.60 11.07 -31.27
CA TYR A 4 -4.02 10.11 -32.20
C TYR A 4 -5.12 9.33 -32.93
N ILE A 5 -5.16 9.43 -34.25
CA ILE A 5 -6.17 8.77 -35.13
C ILE A 5 -6.08 7.24 -34.91
N GLY A 6 -4.87 6.68 -34.70
CA GLY A 6 -4.65 5.25 -34.49
C GLY A 6 -5.29 4.67 -33.23
N LEU A 7 -5.65 5.50 -32.23
CA LEU A 7 -6.33 5.00 -31.02
C LEU A 7 -7.84 4.81 -31.19
N ARG A 8 -8.40 5.22 -32.34
CA ARG A 8 -9.84 5.05 -32.62
C ARG A 8 -10.25 3.58 -32.80
N GLN A 9 -9.32 2.71 -33.11
CA GLN A 9 -9.57 1.25 -33.23
C GLN A 9 -9.90 0.60 -31.87
N TYR A 10 -9.47 1.18 -30.75
CA TYR A 10 -9.73 0.61 -29.43
C TYR A 10 -11.08 1.06 -28.88
N PRO A 11 -11.88 0.13 -28.35
CA PRO A 11 -13.15 0.45 -27.71
C PRO A 11 -12.96 1.45 -26.57
N SER A 12 -13.80 2.46 -26.52
CA SER A 12 -13.77 3.47 -25.46
C SER A 12 -14.66 3.06 -24.29
N PHE A 13 -14.18 3.27 -23.07
CA PHE A 13 -14.99 3.03 -21.87
C PHE A 13 -16.22 3.98 -21.78
N HIS A 14 -16.14 5.13 -22.46
CA HIS A 14 -17.19 6.13 -22.53
C HIS A 14 -17.12 6.86 -23.88
N PRO A 15 -18.25 7.25 -24.52
CA PRO A 15 -18.23 7.88 -25.85
C PRO A 15 -17.34 9.13 -25.94
N LEU A 16 -17.25 9.92 -24.89
CA LEU A 16 -16.43 11.14 -24.85
C LEU A 16 -14.97 10.88 -24.44
N ALA A 17 -14.57 9.66 -24.10
CA ALA A 17 -13.20 9.37 -23.66
C ALA A 17 -12.13 9.71 -24.72
N GLY A 18 -12.50 9.61 -26.01
CA GLY A 18 -11.59 9.99 -27.10
C GLY A 18 -11.34 11.50 -27.24
N ILE A 19 -12.09 12.33 -26.53
CA ILE A 19 -12.05 13.81 -26.64
C ILE A 19 -11.56 14.46 -25.35
N SER A 20 -11.95 13.90 -24.18
CA SER A 20 -11.71 14.51 -22.87
C SER A 20 -11.42 13.47 -21.79
N ASN A 21 -10.62 13.86 -20.79
CA ASN A 21 -10.39 13.08 -19.56
C ASN A 21 -11.52 13.27 -18.51
N VAL A 22 -12.45 14.19 -18.73
CA VAL A 22 -13.55 14.45 -17.78
C VAL A 22 -14.36 13.21 -17.44
N PRO A 23 -14.76 12.34 -18.39
CA PRO A 23 -15.46 11.10 -18.06
C PRO A 23 -14.66 10.19 -17.12
N PHE A 24 -13.34 10.13 -17.29
CA PHE A 24 -12.47 9.32 -16.42
C PHE A 24 -12.32 9.93 -15.03
N MET A 25 -12.30 11.26 -14.90
CA MET A 25 -12.35 11.96 -13.61
C MET A 25 -13.68 11.71 -12.90
N ILE A 26 -14.80 11.74 -13.62
CA ILE A 26 -16.13 11.40 -13.06
C ILE A 26 -16.13 9.95 -12.58
N LEU A 27 -15.60 9.02 -13.36
CA LEU A 27 -15.48 7.62 -12.95
C LEU A 27 -14.60 7.48 -11.70
N ALA A 28 -13.49 8.23 -11.61
CA ALA A 28 -12.64 8.23 -10.40
C ALA A 28 -13.41 8.71 -9.15
N HIS A 29 -14.37 9.64 -9.30
CA HIS A 29 -15.21 10.11 -8.20
C HIS A 29 -16.13 9.04 -7.63
N THR A 30 -16.51 8.03 -8.41
CA THR A 30 -17.35 6.93 -7.91
C THR A 30 -16.64 6.08 -6.86
N GLY A 31 -15.31 6.12 -6.79
CA GLY A 31 -14.51 5.26 -5.92
C GLY A 31 -14.52 3.77 -6.30
N ALA A 32 -14.98 3.44 -7.52
CA ALA A 32 -15.11 2.07 -8.02
C ALA A 32 -14.56 1.91 -9.46
N ARG A 33 -13.59 2.74 -9.84
CA ARG A 33 -13.04 2.80 -11.20
C ARG A 33 -12.52 1.46 -11.69
N SER A 34 -11.67 0.78 -10.91
CA SER A 34 -11.07 -0.49 -11.32
C SER A 34 -12.11 -1.58 -11.47
N GLN A 35 -13.15 -1.61 -10.61
CA GLN A 35 -14.27 -2.55 -10.72
C GLN A 35 -15.11 -2.28 -11.98
N TYR A 36 -15.32 -1.01 -12.33
CA TYR A 36 -16.01 -0.65 -13.56
C TYR A 36 -15.21 -1.07 -14.81
N LEU A 37 -13.92 -0.79 -14.84
CA LEU A 37 -13.04 -1.18 -15.94
C LEU A 37 -12.93 -2.71 -16.07
N GLU A 38 -12.89 -3.44 -14.96
CA GLU A 38 -12.86 -4.91 -14.97
C GLU A 38 -14.06 -5.48 -15.74
N LYS A 39 -15.28 -4.97 -15.49
CA LYS A 39 -16.49 -5.40 -16.21
C LYS A 39 -16.38 -5.21 -17.72
N LEU A 40 -15.77 -4.10 -18.16
CA LEU A 40 -15.55 -3.81 -19.59
C LEU A 40 -14.41 -4.66 -20.17
N HIS A 41 -13.36 -4.88 -19.39
CA HIS A 41 -12.22 -5.69 -19.78
C HIS A 41 -12.54 -7.18 -19.94
N ARG A 42 -13.65 -7.67 -19.39
CA ARG A 42 -14.17 -9.03 -19.68
C ARG A 42 -14.52 -9.20 -21.16
N LYS A 43 -14.80 -8.10 -21.88
CA LYS A 43 -15.15 -8.12 -23.32
C LYS A 43 -14.02 -7.59 -24.21
N HIS A 44 -13.17 -6.73 -23.69
CA HIS A 44 -12.17 -6.00 -24.47
C HIS A 44 -10.82 -6.00 -23.77
N PRO A 45 -9.78 -6.64 -24.33
CA PRO A 45 -8.46 -6.70 -23.70
C PRO A 45 -7.77 -5.33 -23.59
N VAL A 46 -8.15 -4.39 -24.47
CA VAL A 46 -7.64 -3.02 -24.46
C VAL A 46 -8.82 -2.04 -24.52
N LEU A 47 -8.81 -1.05 -23.64
CA LEU A 47 -9.83 0.00 -23.56
C LEU A 47 -9.19 1.38 -23.67
N ARG A 48 -9.79 2.25 -24.43
CA ARG A 48 -9.44 3.65 -24.46
C ARG A 48 -10.06 4.39 -23.27
N THR A 49 -9.23 4.94 -22.38
CA THR A 49 -9.65 5.59 -21.14
C THR A 49 -9.52 7.11 -21.15
N GLY A 50 -8.89 7.64 -22.17
CA GLY A 50 -8.72 9.10 -22.38
C GLY A 50 -8.35 9.41 -23.84
N PRO A 51 -8.19 10.70 -24.18
CA PRO A 51 -7.79 11.11 -25.53
C PRO A 51 -6.54 10.40 -26.03
N ASN A 52 -5.55 10.25 -25.16
CA ASN A 52 -4.28 9.57 -25.41
C ASN A 52 -3.96 8.55 -24.28
N ALA A 53 -4.95 7.76 -23.88
CA ALA A 53 -4.78 6.82 -22.78
C ALA A 53 -5.44 5.46 -23.07
N LEU A 54 -4.71 4.38 -22.81
CA LEU A 54 -5.15 2.99 -22.97
C LEU A 54 -5.00 2.21 -21.65
N SER A 55 -6.01 1.39 -21.34
CA SER A 55 -6.00 0.42 -20.25
C SER A 55 -5.95 -0.99 -20.83
N TYR A 56 -5.08 -1.83 -20.27
CA TYR A 56 -4.86 -3.21 -20.68
C TYR A 56 -5.35 -4.19 -19.62
N SER A 57 -5.87 -5.34 -20.03
CA SER A 57 -6.20 -6.45 -19.13
C SER A 57 -5.41 -7.72 -19.43
N ASP A 58 -4.90 -7.89 -20.65
CA ASP A 58 -4.05 -9.04 -20.98
C ASP A 58 -2.72 -8.94 -20.24
N VAL A 59 -2.49 -9.86 -19.30
CA VAL A 59 -1.33 -9.86 -18.42
C VAL A 59 0.01 -9.97 -19.14
N ARG A 60 0.03 -10.41 -20.40
CA ARG A 60 1.25 -10.43 -21.23
C ARG A 60 1.80 -9.02 -21.47
N ALA A 61 0.94 -7.99 -21.45
CA ALA A 61 1.35 -6.58 -21.52
C ALA A 61 2.17 -6.10 -20.32
N ILE A 62 2.18 -6.82 -19.19
CA ILE A 62 2.97 -6.45 -18.01
C ILE A 62 4.45 -6.29 -18.38
N LYS A 63 4.99 -7.21 -19.18
CA LYS A 63 6.38 -7.18 -19.63
C LYS A 63 6.67 -5.94 -20.49
N ASP A 64 5.77 -5.60 -21.40
CA ASP A 64 5.94 -4.49 -22.33
C ASP A 64 5.79 -3.14 -21.63
N ILE A 65 4.85 -3.02 -20.69
CA ILE A 65 4.53 -1.76 -19.99
C ILE A 65 5.45 -1.53 -18.77
N TYR A 66 5.71 -2.56 -17.96
CA TYR A 66 6.37 -2.44 -16.66
C TYR A 66 7.70 -3.18 -16.55
N GLY A 67 8.05 -4.04 -17.51
CA GLY A 67 9.26 -4.86 -17.46
C GLY A 67 10.56 -4.05 -17.30
N HIS A 68 11.64 -4.72 -16.92
CA HIS A 68 12.94 -4.07 -16.71
C HIS A 68 13.45 -3.31 -17.94
N ASN A 69 13.24 -3.86 -19.12
CA ASN A 69 13.71 -3.32 -20.40
C ASN A 69 12.64 -2.52 -21.15
N THR A 70 11.51 -2.20 -20.53
CA THR A 70 10.46 -1.41 -21.18
C THR A 70 11.01 -0.05 -21.61
N PRO A 71 10.73 0.41 -22.85
CA PRO A 71 11.05 1.77 -23.26
C PRO A 71 10.13 2.79 -22.60
N CYS A 72 8.97 2.37 -22.05
CA CYS A 72 8.02 3.25 -21.39
C CYS A 72 8.64 3.94 -20.16
N THR A 73 8.24 5.18 -19.92
CA THR A 73 8.61 5.96 -18.73
C THR A 73 7.41 6.09 -17.79
N LYS A 74 7.58 6.66 -16.61
CA LYS A 74 6.43 7.14 -15.85
C LYS A 74 5.68 8.22 -16.63
N ASP A 75 4.35 8.23 -16.46
CA ASP A 75 3.49 9.25 -17.08
C ASP A 75 3.71 10.61 -16.41
N GLU A 76 3.42 11.68 -17.14
CA GLU A 76 3.57 13.06 -16.65
C GLU A 76 2.61 13.41 -15.51
N LEU A 77 1.54 12.63 -15.31
CA LEU A 77 0.64 12.83 -14.17
C LEU A 77 1.36 12.76 -12.81
N TYR A 78 2.50 12.05 -12.74
CA TYR A 78 3.30 11.97 -11.51
C TYR A 78 3.93 13.31 -11.10
N VAL A 79 4.01 14.31 -11.99
CA VAL A 79 4.41 15.68 -11.65
C VAL A 79 3.46 16.29 -10.61
N ILE A 80 2.18 15.90 -10.65
CA ILE A 80 1.15 16.42 -9.73
C ILE A 80 1.32 15.86 -8.31
N THR A 81 1.89 14.65 -8.18
CA THR A 81 2.15 14.04 -6.88
C THR A 81 3.46 14.52 -6.26
N ALA A 82 4.36 15.04 -7.07
CA ALA A 82 5.59 15.67 -6.61
C ALA A 82 5.25 17.02 -5.93
N GLY A 83 5.80 17.23 -4.74
CA GLY A 83 5.77 18.53 -4.09
C GLY A 83 6.78 19.50 -4.72
N SER A 84 7.58 20.18 -3.90
CA SER A 84 8.67 21.03 -4.38
C SER A 84 9.83 20.24 -5.00
N HIS A 85 9.99 18.96 -4.63
CA HIS A 85 11.05 18.07 -5.10
C HIS A 85 10.47 16.68 -5.40
N TYR A 86 11.05 16.02 -6.42
CA TYR A 86 10.70 14.64 -6.75
C TYR A 86 11.25 13.66 -5.73
N HIS A 87 10.44 12.71 -5.33
CA HIS A 87 10.85 11.52 -4.59
C HIS A 87 10.97 10.27 -5.50
N LEU A 88 11.46 9.16 -4.97
CA LEU A 88 11.66 7.92 -5.74
C LEU A 88 10.40 7.45 -6.48
N ALA A 89 9.23 7.62 -5.87
CA ALA A 89 7.99 7.09 -6.44
C ALA A 89 7.39 7.95 -7.58
N ASP A 90 7.74 9.22 -7.73
CA ASP A 90 7.18 10.10 -8.76
C ASP A 90 8.19 10.57 -9.83
N VAL A 91 9.49 10.47 -9.57
CA VAL A 91 10.52 10.88 -10.53
C VAL A 91 10.38 10.15 -11.87
N ILE A 92 10.20 10.92 -12.96
CA ILE A 92 9.96 10.40 -14.31
C ILE A 92 11.27 9.94 -14.96
N SER A 93 12.34 10.75 -14.84
CA SER A 93 13.66 10.47 -15.40
C SER A 93 14.18 9.10 -14.97
N LYS A 94 14.56 8.26 -15.93
CA LYS A 94 15.17 6.94 -15.64
C LYS A 94 16.53 7.10 -14.93
N HIS A 95 17.30 8.11 -15.30
CA HIS A 95 18.61 8.40 -14.70
C HIS A 95 18.46 8.79 -13.22
N ASP A 96 17.61 9.78 -12.93
CA ASP A 96 17.41 10.26 -11.55
C ASP A 96 16.77 9.20 -10.67
N HIS A 97 15.86 8.40 -11.24
CA HIS A 97 15.33 7.26 -10.53
C HIS A 97 16.41 6.25 -10.16
N ALA A 98 17.33 5.93 -11.09
CA ALA A 98 18.42 5.00 -10.81
C ALA A 98 19.34 5.53 -9.70
N ARG A 99 19.67 6.84 -9.71
CA ARG A 99 20.43 7.52 -8.66
C ARG A 99 19.72 7.39 -7.31
N LYS A 100 18.47 7.82 -7.20
CA LYS A 100 17.67 7.75 -5.97
C LYS A 100 17.53 6.31 -5.46
N ARG A 101 17.22 5.38 -6.36
CA ARG A 101 17.07 3.97 -6.00
C ARG A 101 18.39 3.38 -5.49
N LYS A 102 19.53 3.74 -6.07
CA LYS A 102 20.84 3.30 -5.59
C LYS A 102 21.13 3.79 -4.18
N THR A 103 20.85 5.07 -3.88
CA THR A 103 21.00 5.66 -2.55
C THR A 103 20.15 4.91 -1.51
N LEU A 104 18.89 4.63 -1.84
CA LEU A 104 17.97 4.00 -0.91
C LEU A 104 18.07 2.47 -0.84
N SER A 105 18.58 1.80 -1.89
CA SER A 105 18.60 0.32 -1.96
C SER A 105 19.36 -0.33 -0.82
N SER A 106 20.41 0.32 -0.30
CA SER A 106 21.15 -0.19 0.85
C SER A 106 20.29 -0.24 2.10
N ALA A 107 19.49 0.80 2.34
CA ALA A 107 18.59 0.88 3.49
C ALA A 107 17.45 -0.17 3.41
N TYR A 108 16.94 -0.45 2.20
CA TYR A 108 15.87 -1.45 1.98
C TYR A 108 16.39 -2.89 1.78
N ALA A 109 17.70 -3.14 1.98
CA ALA A 109 18.26 -4.48 1.83
C ALA A 109 17.76 -5.43 2.93
N ILE A 110 17.58 -6.71 2.58
CA ILE A 110 17.06 -7.74 3.52
C ILE A 110 17.90 -7.81 4.80
N LYS A 111 19.22 -7.66 4.71
CA LYS A 111 20.11 -7.67 5.87
C LYS A 111 19.77 -6.61 6.92
N ASN A 112 19.30 -5.42 6.48
CA ASN A 112 18.91 -4.35 7.42
C ASN A 112 17.53 -4.62 8.02
N LEU A 113 16.66 -5.36 7.31
CA LEU A 113 15.33 -5.73 7.82
C LEU A 113 15.43 -6.62 9.06
N GLU A 114 16.38 -7.55 9.08
CA GLU A 114 16.67 -8.38 10.26
C GLU A 114 17.08 -7.49 11.46
N GLY A 115 17.87 -6.43 11.19
CA GLY A 115 18.22 -5.43 12.21
C GLY A 115 17.03 -4.59 12.72
N TRP A 116 15.94 -4.48 11.96
CA TRP A 116 14.74 -3.69 12.33
C TRP A 116 13.59 -4.54 12.87
N GLU A 117 13.74 -5.85 12.93
CA GLU A 117 12.74 -6.74 13.51
C GLU A 117 12.29 -6.28 14.89
N HIS A 118 13.24 -5.90 15.76
CA HIS A 118 12.94 -5.40 17.12
C HIS A 118 12.04 -4.15 17.13
N LYS A 119 12.15 -3.27 16.11
CA LYS A 119 11.29 -2.09 15.98
C LYS A 119 9.85 -2.50 15.64
N VAL A 120 9.69 -3.50 14.76
CA VAL A 120 8.38 -4.06 14.41
C VAL A 120 7.80 -4.81 15.61
N ALA A 121 8.59 -5.64 16.28
CA ALA A 121 8.19 -6.39 17.47
C ALA A 121 7.68 -5.47 18.59
N ASP A 122 8.38 -4.36 18.91
CA ASP A 122 7.91 -3.34 19.87
C ASP A 122 6.51 -2.81 19.51
N LYS A 123 6.24 -2.57 18.23
CA LYS A 123 4.92 -2.06 17.81
C LYS A 123 3.85 -3.15 17.85
N VAL A 124 4.19 -4.40 17.54
CA VAL A 124 3.27 -5.54 17.69
C VAL A 124 2.92 -5.75 19.17
N GLN A 125 3.88 -5.67 20.07
CA GLN A 125 3.66 -5.74 21.51
C GLN A 125 2.66 -4.69 22.01
N ARG A 126 2.81 -3.42 21.57
CA ARG A 126 1.87 -2.34 21.92
C ARG A 126 0.48 -2.57 21.34
N LEU A 127 0.40 -3.09 20.12
CA LEU A 127 -0.86 -3.48 19.50
C LEU A 127 -1.54 -4.62 20.28
N ILE A 128 -0.79 -5.65 20.68
CA ILE A 128 -1.25 -6.76 21.52
C ILE A 128 -1.78 -6.20 22.86
N LYS A 129 -1.02 -5.34 23.52
CA LYS A 129 -1.44 -4.73 24.80
C LYS A 129 -2.79 -4.01 24.66
N HIS A 130 -3.00 -3.28 23.58
CA HIS A 130 -4.31 -2.66 23.34
C HIS A 130 -5.40 -3.69 23.07
N MET A 131 -5.14 -4.69 22.22
CA MET A 131 -6.13 -5.74 21.92
C MET A 131 -6.55 -6.52 23.16
N ASP A 132 -5.64 -6.72 24.11
CA ASP A 132 -5.93 -7.36 25.39
C ASP A 132 -6.99 -6.59 26.20
N THR A 133 -6.96 -5.25 26.13
CA THR A 133 -7.99 -4.41 26.78
C THR A 133 -9.35 -4.48 26.10
N CYS A 134 -9.37 -4.90 24.83
CA CYS A 134 -10.59 -5.04 24.04
C CYS A 134 -11.18 -6.46 24.08
N CYS A 135 -10.47 -7.44 24.69
CA CYS A 135 -10.94 -8.81 24.75
C CYS A 135 -12.25 -8.94 25.55
N THR A 136 -13.18 -9.69 25.00
CA THR A 136 -14.47 -10.04 25.62
C THR A 136 -14.54 -11.55 25.84
N ALA A 137 -15.63 -12.05 26.44
CA ALA A 137 -15.88 -13.49 26.58
C ALA A 137 -15.92 -14.19 25.20
N PRO A 138 -15.52 -15.47 25.10
CA PRO A 138 -15.64 -16.24 23.87
C PRO A 138 -17.05 -16.19 23.27
N LEU A 139 -17.10 -16.22 21.94
CA LEU A 139 -18.38 -16.27 21.23
C LEU A 139 -18.95 -17.69 21.30
N ALA A 140 -20.21 -17.81 21.72
CA ALA A 140 -20.88 -19.11 21.75
C ALA A 140 -21.06 -19.67 20.33
N PRO A 141 -20.89 -20.99 20.11
CA PRO A 141 -21.06 -21.60 18.79
C PRO A 141 -22.39 -21.26 18.12
N GLY A 142 -22.37 -20.90 16.85
CA GLY A 142 -23.59 -20.57 16.08
C GLY A 142 -24.21 -19.21 16.40
N THR A 143 -23.57 -18.37 17.24
CA THR A 143 -24.05 -17.01 17.54
C THR A 143 -23.25 -15.93 16.81
N HIS A 144 -23.79 -14.73 16.77
CA HIS A 144 -23.11 -13.54 16.23
C HIS A 144 -22.76 -12.57 17.36
N PRO A 145 -21.70 -11.76 17.20
CA PRO A 145 -21.35 -10.72 18.16
C PRO A 145 -22.49 -9.73 18.35
N LYS A 146 -22.70 -9.30 19.58
CA LYS A 146 -23.54 -8.14 19.84
C LYS A 146 -22.82 -6.86 19.50
N LEU A 147 -23.57 -5.76 19.34
CA LEU A 147 -22.98 -4.46 18.96
C LEU A 147 -21.95 -3.97 20.01
N GLU A 148 -22.24 -4.21 21.30
CA GLU A 148 -21.35 -3.88 22.41
C GLU A 148 -20.04 -4.67 22.42
N ASP A 149 -19.99 -5.84 21.76
CA ASP A 149 -18.79 -6.67 21.62
C ASP A 149 -17.86 -6.20 20.50
N LEU A 150 -18.35 -5.36 19.57
CA LEU A 150 -17.61 -4.86 18.42
C LEU A 150 -16.80 -3.59 18.79
N ASN A 151 -15.97 -3.70 19.82
CA ASN A 151 -15.30 -2.58 20.45
C ASN A 151 -13.89 -2.28 19.91
N LEU A 152 -13.40 -3.11 18.99
CA LEU A 152 -12.10 -2.92 18.33
C LEU A 152 -12.31 -2.53 16.85
N ASP A 153 -11.94 -1.31 16.45
CA ASP A 153 -11.74 -0.98 15.04
C ASP A 153 -10.37 -1.47 14.58
N TYR A 154 -10.33 -2.72 14.05
CA TYR A 154 -9.11 -3.36 13.61
C TYR A 154 -8.36 -2.54 12.55
N ARG A 155 -9.08 -1.86 11.63
CA ARG A 155 -8.51 -1.01 10.59
C ARG A 155 -7.79 0.22 11.16
N LYS A 156 -8.34 0.85 12.18
CA LYS A 156 -7.73 1.99 12.87
C LYS A 156 -6.40 1.58 13.50
N TRP A 157 -6.41 0.49 14.24
CA TRP A 157 -5.24 0.03 15.02
C TRP A 157 -4.12 -0.54 14.16
N THR A 158 -4.44 -1.24 13.05
CA THR A 158 -3.41 -1.64 12.08
C THR A 158 -2.76 -0.44 11.40
N ASN A 159 -3.49 0.66 11.20
CA ASN A 159 -2.91 1.89 10.66
C ASN A 159 -2.02 2.62 11.68
N PHE A 160 -2.40 2.65 12.95
CA PHE A 160 -1.52 3.17 14.01
C PHE A 160 -0.23 2.35 14.08
N PHE A 161 -0.33 1.02 14.03
CA PHE A 161 0.81 0.13 13.98
C PHE A 161 1.78 0.50 12.84
N THR A 162 1.29 0.58 11.61
CA THR A 162 2.14 0.86 10.45
C THR A 162 2.72 2.28 10.44
N LEU A 163 2.00 3.25 10.97
CA LEU A 163 2.50 4.63 11.13
C LEU A 163 3.62 4.71 12.17
N ASP A 164 3.44 4.08 13.33
CA ASP A 164 4.48 4.03 14.37
C ASP A 164 5.70 3.22 13.91
N ALA A 165 5.48 2.11 13.17
CA ALA A 165 6.56 1.27 12.65
C ALA A 165 7.40 2.03 11.60
N ILE A 166 6.77 2.65 10.60
CA ILE A 166 7.51 3.34 9.53
C ILE A 166 8.23 4.60 10.05
N ALA A 167 7.69 5.29 11.05
CA ALA A 167 8.36 6.43 11.67
C ALA A 167 9.61 5.98 12.43
N ASP A 168 9.55 4.87 13.14
CA ASP A 168 10.70 4.31 13.85
C ASP A 168 11.76 3.74 12.89
N ILE A 169 11.34 2.96 11.90
CA ILE A 169 12.24 2.44 10.85
C ILE A 169 12.89 3.57 10.05
N GLY A 170 12.11 4.58 9.72
CA GLY A 170 12.54 5.66 8.83
C GLY A 170 13.36 6.76 9.49
N LEU A 171 13.04 7.10 10.73
CA LEU A 171 13.53 8.30 11.40
C LEU A 171 13.97 8.03 12.84
N SER A 172 13.88 6.79 13.32
CA SER A 172 14.02 6.47 14.75
C SER A 172 13.16 7.39 15.63
N GLU A 173 11.93 7.68 15.15
CA GLU A 173 10.95 8.56 15.80
C GLU A 173 9.81 7.75 16.38
N LYS A 174 9.45 8.00 17.64
CA LYS A 174 8.35 7.34 18.34
C LYS A 174 7.13 8.27 18.31
N LEU A 175 6.17 8.04 17.39
CA LEU A 175 4.94 8.85 17.33
C LEU A 175 3.98 8.53 18.46
N GLY A 176 3.93 7.27 18.91
CA GLY A 176 3.16 6.82 20.07
C GLY A 176 1.65 6.70 19.80
N PHE A 177 1.22 6.51 18.57
CA PHE A 177 -0.19 6.38 18.21
C PHE A 177 -0.86 5.16 18.82
N LEU A 178 -0.10 4.05 18.94
CA LEU A 178 -0.57 2.83 19.59
C LEU A 178 -0.82 3.03 21.08
N ASP A 179 -0.03 3.87 21.75
CA ASP A 179 -0.19 4.14 23.19
C ASP A 179 -1.31 5.16 23.46
N GLN A 180 -1.44 6.17 22.58
CA GLN A 180 -2.39 7.28 22.75
C GLN A 180 -3.78 7.00 22.17
N GLY A 181 -3.89 6.04 21.22
CA GLY A 181 -5.13 5.79 20.46
C GLY A 181 -5.53 6.97 19.55
N SER A 182 -4.59 7.86 19.24
CA SER A 182 -4.76 9.11 18.49
C SER A 182 -3.62 9.29 17.51
N SER A 183 -3.86 9.95 16.37
CA SER A 183 -2.85 10.29 15.36
C SER A 183 -2.53 11.78 15.29
N ILE A 184 -2.68 12.49 16.41
CA ILE A 184 -2.30 13.91 16.50
C ILE A 184 -0.78 14.04 16.48
N VAL A 185 -0.29 14.91 15.62
CA VAL A 185 1.14 15.20 15.45
C VAL A 185 1.37 16.69 15.24
N THR A 186 2.62 17.08 15.42
CA THR A 186 3.09 18.43 15.07
C THR A 186 3.50 18.48 13.60
N GLY A 187 3.02 19.46 12.87
CA GLY A 187 3.51 19.86 11.55
C GLY A 187 4.31 21.17 11.63
N ARG A 188 5.22 21.39 10.67
CA ARG A 188 6.05 22.61 10.56
C ARG A 188 5.84 23.26 9.20
N LYS A 189 5.47 24.54 9.20
CA LYS A 189 5.40 25.35 7.99
C LYS A 189 6.80 25.78 7.52
N THR A 190 6.85 26.28 6.30
CA THR A 190 8.10 26.79 5.70
C THR A 190 8.70 27.99 6.42
N ASP A 191 7.87 28.79 7.12
CA ASP A 191 8.30 29.91 7.95
C ASP A 191 8.83 29.47 9.33
N GLY A 192 8.82 28.17 9.62
CA GLY A 192 9.28 27.58 10.89
C GLY A 192 8.21 27.50 11.98
N THR A 193 7.01 28.05 11.78
CA THR A 193 5.91 27.93 12.74
C THR A 193 5.37 26.51 12.79
N THR A 194 4.97 26.06 13.97
CA THR A 194 4.41 24.71 14.18
C THR A 194 2.92 24.76 14.45
N TYR A 195 2.24 23.65 14.17
CA TYR A 195 0.81 23.44 14.41
C TYR A 195 0.54 21.99 14.75
N GLU A 196 -0.58 21.70 15.41
CA GLU A 196 -1.05 20.35 15.62
C GLU A 196 -2.10 19.97 14.57
N CYS A 197 -2.06 18.72 14.10
CA CYS A 197 -3.03 18.18 13.16
C CYS A 197 -3.17 16.68 13.33
N ASP A 198 -4.26 16.11 12.75
CA ASP A 198 -4.47 14.67 12.72
C ASP A 198 -3.84 14.08 11.44
N LEU A 199 -2.79 13.27 11.60
CA LEU A 199 -2.03 12.69 10.48
C LEU A 199 -2.89 11.84 9.57
N ARG A 200 -3.78 10.99 10.09
CA ARG A 200 -4.59 10.08 9.27
C ARG A 200 -5.52 10.82 8.31
N PRO A 201 -6.39 11.74 8.73
CA PRO A 201 -7.18 12.55 7.81
C PRO A 201 -6.33 13.34 6.82
N ALA A 202 -5.23 13.96 7.28
CA ALA A 202 -4.32 14.72 6.41
C ALA A 202 -3.79 13.83 5.28
N LEU A 203 -3.32 12.62 5.58
CA LEU A 203 -2.82 11.66 4.62
C LEU A 203 -3.89 11.23 3.61
N TYR A 204 -5.04 10.72 4.10
CA TYR A 204 -6.04 10.11 3.23
C TYR A 204 -6.82 11.13 2.40
N GLN A 205 -7.13 12.32 2.91
CA GLN A 205 -7.85 13.33 2.16
C GLN A 205 -6.98 14.00 1.10
N THR A 206 -5.68 14.17 1.36
CA THR A 206 -4.72 14.61 0.35
C THR A 206 -4.65 13.63 -0.81
N ALA A 207 -4.45 12.34 -0.53
CA ALA A 207 -4.43 11.29 -1.54
C ALA A 207 -5.76 11.22 -2.32
N ARG A 208 -6.90 11.42 -1.67
CA ARG A 208 -8.22 11.44 -2.31
C ARG A 208 -8.33 12.58 -3.32
N LYS A 209 -7.99 13.82 -2.93
CA LYS A 209 -8.05 14.97 -3.84
C LYS A 209 -7.17 14.76 -5.09
N GLN A 210 -5.93 14.34 -4.88
CA GLN A 210 -5.01 14.08 -5.98
C GLN A 210 -5.57 13.01 -6.92
N SER A 211 -6.08 11.91 -6.41
CA SER A 211 -6.61 10.80 -7.22
C SER A 211 -7.84 11.15 -8.06
N LEU A 212 -8.59 12.18 -7.68
CA LEU A 212 -9.74 12.67 -8.43
C LEU A 212 -9.35 13.56 -9.61
N LEU A 213 -8.31 14.39 -9.44
CA LEU A 213 -7.98 15.48 -10.37
C LEU A 213 -6.80 15.19 -11.30
N VAL A 214 -5.92 14.26 -10.92
CA VAL A 214 -4.64 14.00 -11.61
C VAL A 214 -4.78 13.56 -13.07
N TRP A 215 -5.93 13.02 -13.46
CA TRP A 215 -6.20 12.48 -14.81
C TRP A 215 -6.24 13.54 -15.91
N SER A 216 -6.34 14.83 -15.54
CA SER A 216 -6.21 15.98 -16.44
C SER A 216 -5.02 16.84 -16.00
N TYR A 217 -3.84 16.22 -15.92
CA TYR A 217 -2.65 16.85 -15.37
C TYR A 217 -2.25 18.15 -16.09
N GLU A 218 -2.46 18.25 -17.40
CA GLU A 218 -2.17 19.48 -18.17
C GLU A 218 -3.00 20.68 -17.68
N TRP A 219 -4.21 20.42 -17.21
CA TRP A 219 -5.16 21.43 -16.71
C TRP A 219 -5.28 21.44 -15.20
N TYR A 220 -4.47 20.62 -14.50
CA TYR A 220 -4.60 20.42 -13.06
C TYR A 220 -4.60 21.71 -12.26
N SER A 221 -3.67 22.64 -12.54
CA SER A 221 -3.57 23.91 -11.82
C SER A 221 -4.84 24.76 -11.93
N ILE A 222 -5.44 24.81 -13.13
CA ILE A 222 -6.67 25.56 -13.39
C ILE A 222 -7.85 24.86 -12.72
N ILE A 223 -7.99 23.54 -12.94
CA ILE A 223 -9.06 22.74 -12.36
C ILE A 223 -9.01 22.82 -10.84
N ASN A 224 -7.82 22.68 -10.25
CA ASN A 224 -7.62 22.75 -8.80
C ASN A 224 -8.07 24.10 -8.21
N LYS A 225 -7.76 25.22 -8.88
CA LYS A 225 -8.23 26.55 -8.46
C LYS A 225 -9.75 26.66 -8.54
N LEU A 226 -10.36 26.17 -9.63
CA LEU A 226 -11.80 26.23 -9.83
C LEU A 226 -12.57 25.36 -8.82
N VAL A 227 -12.15 24.12 -8.60
CA VAL A 227 -12.85 23.22 -7.66
C VAL A 227 -12.69 23.63 -6.20
N ASN A 228 -11.67 24.42 -5.86
CA ASN A 228 -11.46 24.89 -4.48
C ASN A 228 -12.51 25.92 -4.01
N VAL A 229 -13.38 26.42 -4.89
CA VAL A 229 -14.57 27.18 -4.48
C VAL A 229 -15.62 26.26 -3.84
N ILE A 230 -15.59 24.96 -4.12
CA ILE A 230 -16.48 23.94 -3.60
C ILE A 230 -15.97 23.52 -2.21
N PRO A 231 -16.82 23.56 -1.14
CA PRO A 231 -16.41 23.25 0.24
C PRO A 231 -15.73 21.89 0.40
N PHE A 232 -16.19 20.87 -0.31
CA PHE A 232 -15.61 19.53 -0.32
C PHE A 232 -14.12 19.54 -0.72
N TYR A 233 -13.76 20.17 -1.84
CA TYR A 233 -12.38 20.24 -2.31
C TYR A 233 -11.52 21.18 -1.48
N ARG A 234 -12.10 22.29 -0.98
CA ARG A 234 -11.41 23.21 -0.07
C ARG A 234 -10.98 22.51 1.22
N ARG A 235 -11.87 21.66 1.79
CA ARG A 235 -11.53 20.87 2.98
C ARG A 235 -10.35 19.93 2.71
N MET A 236 -10.33 19.25 1.57
CA MET A 236 -9.20 18.40 1.18
C MET A 236 -7.91 19.20 0.97
N ASP A 237 -8.00 20.43 0.45
CA ASP A 237 -6.84 21.31 0.28
C ASP A 237 -6.23 21.73 1.61
N ASN A 238 -7.06 21.95 2.64
CA ASN A 238 -6.57 22.23 3.97
C ASN A 238 -5.81 21.03 4.56
N TYR A 239 -6.33 19.81 4.40
CA TYR A 239 -5.62 18.59 4.80
C TYR A 239 -4.30 18.40 4.04
N ALA A 240 -4.24 18.78 2.76
CA ALA A 240 -2.99 18.72 2.01
C ALA A 240 -1.92 19.65 2.59
N LYS A 241 -2.32 20.87 3.01
CA LYS A 241 -1.42 21.80 3.68
C LYS A 241 -0.95 21.30 5.06
N GLU A 242 -1.84 20.61 5.79
CA GLU A 242 -1.48 19.96 7.05
C GLU A 242 -0.49 18.83 6.79
N TRP A 243 -0.74 17.98 5.76
CA TRP A 243 0.18 16.91 5.39
C TRP A 243 1.58 17.41 5.03
N ASP A 244 1.71 18.49 4.26
CA ASP A 244 3.01 19.00 3.80
C ASP A 244 3.96 19.37 4.96
N GLY A 245 3.41 19.81 6.09
CA GLY A 245 4.19 20.19 7.26
C GLY A 245 4.65 19.01 8.12
N ILE A 246 3.97 17.85 8.06
CA ILE A 246 4.29 16.70 8.92
C ILE A 246 5.65 16.10 8.58
N PRO A 247 5.94 15.67 7.32
CA PRO A 247 7.26 15.16 6.95
C PRO A 247 8.37 16.19 7.20
N ASN A 248 8.09 17.47 7.01
CA ASN A 248 9.06 18.53 7.26
C ASN A 248 9.44 18.62 8.76
N GLU A 249 8.48 18.54 9.67
CA GLU A 249 8.76 18.52 11.12
C GLU A 249 9.52 17.26 11.53
N LEU A 250 9.09 16.09 11.07
CA LEU A 250 9.75 14.82 11.39
C LEU A 250 11.20 14.79 10.89
N ALA A 251 11.41 15.22 9.64
CA ALA A 251 12.75 15.36 9.07
C ALA A 251 13.60 16.36 9.85
N TYR A 252 13.03 17.50 10.23
CA TYR A 252 13.73 18.52 11.00
C TYR A 252 14.17 18.01 12.37
N ARG A 253 13.29 17.33 13.12
CA ARG A 253 13.65 16.72 14.42
C ARG A 253 14.80 15.72 14.26
N ARG A 254 14.71 14.86 13.26
CA ARG A 254 15.76 13.87 13.02
C ARG A 254 17.08 14.52 12.58
N LEU A 255 17.02 15.61 11.80
CA LEU A 255 18.20 16.40 11.44
C LEU A 255 18.89 17.03 12.67
N GLN A 256 18.12 17.52 13.63
CA GLN A 256 18.70 18.06 14.87
C GLN A 256 19.46 16.99 15.66
N ARG A 257 18.89 15.79 15.79
CA ARG A 257 19.56 14.64 16.42
C ARG A 257 20.80 14.19 15.62
N TYR A 258 20.74 14.18 14.29
CA TYR A 258 21.90 13.89 13.46
C TYR A 258 23.03 14.91 13.67
N ARG A 259 22.70 16.21 13.75
CA ARG A 259 23.69 17.29 13.99
C ARG A 259 24.27 17.25 15.39
N SER A 260 23.54 16.74 16.38
CA SER A 260 24.08 16.53 17.74
C SER A 260 24.98 15.27 17.84
N GLY A 261 25.20 14.56 16.74
CA GLY A 261 26.07 13.39 16.68
C GLY A 261 25.37 12.05 16.90
N GLU A 262 24.02 12.02 17.04
CA GLU A 262 23.27 10.78 17.13
C GLU A 262 23.29 10.03 15.80
N LYS A 263 23.83 8.82 15.82
CA LYS A 263 23.79 7.88 14.69
C LYS A 263 22.75 6.81 14.96
N HIS A 264 21.87 6.61 13.99
CA HIS A 264 20.85 5.57 14.03
C HIS A 264 20.87 4.74 12.75
N ASP A 265 20.53 3.48 12.85
CA ASP A 265 20.25 2.65 11.67
C ASP A 265 18.81 2.89 11.22
N ASP A 266 18.63 3.95 10.40
CA ASP A 266 17.34 4.36 9.84
C ASP A 266 17.51 4.91 8.41
N PHE A 267 16.39 5.13 7.70
CA PHE A 267 16.43 5.69 6.35
C PHE A 267 17.02 7.08 6.28
N PHE A 268 16.80 7.91 7.29
CA PHE A 268 17.35 9.25 7.33
C PHE A 268 18.87 9.21 7.27
N GLN A 269 19.51 8.33 8.03
CA GLN A 269 20.96 8.16 8.00
C GLN A 269 21.45 7.79 6.59
N ALA A 270 20.73 6.86 5.92
CA ALA A 270 21.08 6.47 4.54
C ALA A 270 20.85 7.57 3.50
N LEU A 271 19.97 8.55 3.78
CA LEU A 271 19.84 9.76 2.95
C LEU A 271 20.99 10.74 3.20
N MET A 272 21.48 10.85 4.42
CA MET A 272 22.55 11.77 4.79
C MET A 272 23.95 11.28 4.36
N GLU A 273 24.24 9.98 4.52
CA GLU A 273 25.57 9.39 4.33
C GLU A 273 25.47 8.09 3.52
N ASP A 274 26.52 7.80 2.76
CA ASP A 274 26.69 6.50 2.14
C ASP A 274 27.20 5.44 3.17
N LYS A 275 27.33 4.19 2.73
CA LYS A 275 27.82 3.09 3.60
C LYS A 275 29.23 3.28 4.17
N ASN A 276 30.00 4.24 3.63
CA ASN A 276 31.35 4.56 4.09
C ASN A 276 31.34 5.81 5.00
N GLY A 277 30.16 6.38 5.29
CA GLY A 277 30.01 7.62 6.06
C GLY A 277 30.28 8.88 5.26
N SER A 278 30.40 8.80 3.93
CA SER A 278 30.57 9.99 3.09
C SER A 278 29.23 10.69 2.85
N PRO A 279 29.16 12.02 2.97
CA PRO A 279 27.90 12.74 2.77
C PRO A 279 27.31 12.57 1.37
N ASN A 280 26.04 12.27 1.26
CA ASN A 280 25.30 12.18 -0.02
C ASN A 280 25.01 13.56 -0.64
N ASN A 281 25.13 14.63 0.13
CA ASN A 281 24.92 16.02 -0.30
C ASN A 281 23.56 16.27 -0.99
N LEU A 282 22.49 15.59 -0.53
CA LEU A 282 21.14 15.81 -1.03
C LEU A 282 20.60 17.16 -0.59
N ALA A 283 19.84 17.82 -1.46
CA ALA A 283 19.11 19.02 -1.10
C ALA A 283 18.07 18.72 0.01
N TRP A 284 17.88 19.66 0.94
CA TRP A 284 16.92 19.47 2.04
C TRP A 284 15.51 19.09 1.55
N GLY A 285 15.02 19.77 0.49
CA GLY A 285 13.72 19.46 -0.09
C GLY A 285 13.64 18.04 -0.68
N GLU A 286 14.76 17.50 -1.20
CA GLU A 286 14.83 16.10 -1.67
C GLU A 286 14.73 15.13 -0.49
N ILE A 287 15.39 15.42 0.64
CA ILE A 287 15.31 14.60 1.85
C ILE A 287 13.87 14.58 2.39
N VAL A 288 13.23 15.76 2.52
CA VAL A 288 11.84 15.86 2.97
C VAL A 288 10.88 15.13 2.03
N ALA A 289 11.09 15.21 0.72
CA ALA A 289 10.28 14.48 -0.25
C ALA A 289 10.39 12.95 -0.10
N GLU A 290 11.60 12.42 0.10
CA GLU A 290 11.80 10.98 0.35
C GLU A 290 11.17 10.53 1.68
N ILE A 291 11.22 11.35 2.71
CA ILE A 291 10.54 11.07 4.00
C ILE A 291 9.02 11.12 3.82
N SER A 292 8.50 12.08 3.08
CA SER A 292 7.06 12.19 2.80
C SER A 292 6.52 10.93 2.12
N ILE A 293 7.20 10.44 1.06
CA ILE A 293 6.75 9.23 0.38
C ILE A 293 6.93 7.98 1.23
N MET A 294 8.00 7.90 2.02
CA MET A 294 8.23 6.79 2.93
C MET A 294 7.09 6.68 3.96
N MET A 295 6.73 7.80 4.61
CA MET A 295 5.63 7.85 5.58
C MET A 295 4.28 7.49 4.95
N ASN A 296 3.99 8.02 3.76
CA ASN A 296 2.75 7.74 3.04
C ASN A 296 2.67 6.28 2.57
N ALA A 297 3.65 5.84 1.78
CA ALA A 297 3.63 4.53 1.14
C ALA A 297 3.81 3.39 2.15
N GLY A 298 4.69 3.55 3.13
CA GLY A 298 4.98 2.53 4.14
C GLY A 298 3.83 2.29 5.11
N SER A 299 3.05 3.32 5.44
CA SER A 299 1.96 3.17 6.40
C SER A 299 0.66 2.68 5.76
N ALA A 300 0.11 3.43 4.79
CA ALA A 300 -1.24 3.19 4.28
C ALA A 300 -1.37 1.81 3.61
N THR A 301 -0.40 1.42 2.77
CA THR A 301 -0.49 0.20 1.96
C THR A 301 -0.36 -1.06 2.81
N THR A 302 0.56 -1.10 3.76
CA THR A 302 0.74 -2.25 4.64
C THR A 302 -0.43 -2.41 5.61
N ALA A 303 -0.98 -1.31 6.15
CA ALA A 303 -2.20 -1.38 6.96
C ALA A 303 -3.40 -1.93 6.17
N ILE A 304 -3.56 -1.56 4.89
CA ILE A 304 -4.58 -2.13 4.01
C ILE A 304 -4.35 -3.63 3.80
N ALA A 305 -3.11 -4.05 3.59
CA ALA A 305 -2.74 -5.44 3.39
C ALA A 305 -3.04 -6.29 4.62
N ILE A 306 -2.61 -5.88 5.82
CA ILE A 306 -2.87 -6.57 7.09
C ILE A 306 -4.38 -6.65 7.36
N THR A 307 -5.11 -5.54 7.16
CA THR A 307 -6.56 -5.49 7.36
C THR A 307 -7.29 -6.48 6.46
N ASN A 308 -6.96 -6.50 5.16
CA ASN A 308 -7.61 -7.44 4.23
C ASN A 308 -7.19 -8.89 4.48
N ALA A 309 -5.92 -9.18 4.81
CA ALA A 309 -5.47 -10.53 5.14
C ALA A 309 -6.27 -11.09 6.33
N THR A 310 -6.39 -10.33 7.40
CA THR A 310 -7.16 -10.74 8.58
C THR A 310 -8.66 -10.88 8.25
N LEU A 311 -9.24 -9.95 7.50
CA LEU A 311 -10.63 -10.02 7.05
C LEU A 311 -10.90 -11.29 6.23
N GLN A 312 -10.01 -11.62 5.27
CA GLN A 312 -10.17 -12.81 4.45
C GLN A 312 -10.04 -14.09 5.29
N LEU A 313 -9.13 -14.13 6.24
CA LEU A 313 -8.96 -15.29 7.12
C LEU A 313 -10.16 -15.48 8.05
N ILE A 314 -10.76 -14.41 8.58
CA ILE A 314 -12.00 -14.50 9.37
C ILE A 314 -13.15 -15.05 8.51
N LYS A 315 -13.26 -14.64 7.24
CA LYS A 315 -14.30 -15.09 6.30
C LYS A 315 -14.09 -16.50 5.77
N HIS A 316 -12.87 -17.05 5.88
CA HIS A 316 -12.50 -18.39 5.41
C HIS A 316 -11.94 -19.24 6.58
N PRO A 317 -12.81 -19.75 7.49
CA PRO A 317 -12.38 -20.44 8.70
C PRO A 317 -11.48 -21.67 8.43
N GLN A 318 -11.67 -22.35 7.31
CA GLN A 318 -10.83 -23.46 6.88
C GLN A 318 -9.37 -23.03 6.61
N CYS A 319 -9.18 -21.87 5.95
CA CYS A 319 -7.84 -21.30 5.73
C CYS A 319 -7.22 -20.81 7.04
N MET A 320 -8.04 -20.17 7.89
CA MET A 320 -7.61 -19.72 9.22
C MET A 320 -7.09 -20.91 10.06
N ARG A 321 -7.80 -22.05 10.06
CA ARG A 321 -7.41 -23.24 10.82
C ARG A 321 -6.08 -23.80 10.31
N LYS A 322 -5.93 -24.04 9.00
CA LYS A 322 -4.67 -24.50 8.39
C LYS A 322 -3.49 -23.58 8.71
N LEU A 323 -3.71 -22.25 8.64
CA LEU A 323 -2.68 -21.29 8.96
C LEU A 323 -2.27 -21.37 10.43
N ARG A 324 -3.23 -21.52 11.34
CA ARG A 324 -2.95 -21.68 12.77
C ARG A 324 -2.20 -22.96 13.08
N GLU A 325 -2.56 -24.08 12.44
CA GLU A 325 -1.84 -25.35 12.55
C GLU A 325 -0.39 -25.19 12.11
N GLU A 326 -0.12 -24.50 11.00
CA GLU A 326 1.25 -24.22 10.53
C GLU A 326 2.03 -23.34 11.53
N ILE A 327 1.42 -22.27 12.04
CA ILE A 327 2.06 -21.35 13.00
C ILE A 327 2.32 -22.08 14.34
N ASP A 328 1.33 -22.83 14.85
CA ASP A 328 1.46 -23.53 16.12
C ASP A 328 2.55 -24.60 16.05
N ALA A 329 2.60 -25.38 14.96
CA ALA A 329 3.65 -26.38 14.73
C ALA A 329 5.06 -25.77 14.66
N ALA A 330 5.21 -24.61 14.01
CA ALA A 330 6.51 -23.92 13.93
C ALA A 330 7.00 -23.38 15.28
N LEU A 331 6.10 -23.23 16.25
CA LEU A 331 6.37 -22.64 17.57
C LEU A 331 6.24 -23.66 18.72
N GLU A 332 6.04 -24.94 18.44
CA GLU A 332 5.79 -25.97 19.46
C GLU A 332 6.99 -26.17 20.35
N ASP A 333 8.20 -26.18 19.78
CA ASP A 333 9.47 -26.42 20.47
C ASP A 333 10.34 -25.14 20.58
N SER A 334 9.78 -23.95 20.26
CA SER A 334 10.57 -22.75 20.21
C SER A 334 10.35 -21.84 21.41
N GLU A 335 11.47 -21.34 21.96
CA GLU A 335 11.47 -20.24 22.92
C GLU A 335 11.25 -18.87 22.22
N ASP A 336 11.00 -18.89 20.90
CA ASP A 336 10.92 -17.70 20.01
C ASP A 336 9.61 -16.92 20.12
N VAL A 337 8.89 -17.09 21.20
CA VAL A 337 7.76 -16.23 21.58
C VAL A 337 8.19 -15.47 22.81
N ASP A 338 8.35 -14.17 22.67
CA ASP A 338 8.66 -13.35 23.84
C ASP A 338 7.51 -13.46 24.89
N GLN A 339 7.82 -13.02 26.11
CA GLN A 339 6.86 -13.05 27.23
C GLN A 339 5.56 -12.30 26.90
N ASP A 340 5.60 -11.38 25.95
CA ASP A 340 4.50 -10.54 25.52
C ASP A 340 3.71 -11.13 24.33
N GLY A 341 4.13 -12.28 23.80
CA GLY A 341 3.41 -13.05 22.79
C GLY A 341 3.66 -12.62 21.35
N VAL A 342 4.73 -11.87 21.10
CA VAL A 342 5.20 -11.55 19.75
C VAL A 342 6.00 -12.71 19.19
N VAL A 343 5.72 -13.09 17.95
CA VAL A 343 6.40 -14.18 17.26
C VAL A 343 7.62 -13.64 16.53
N ALA A 344 8.79 -14.29 16.70
CA ALA A 344 10.01 -13.92 16.00
C ALA A 344 9.86 -14.08 14.47
N TYR A 345 10.34 -13.09 13.71
CA TYR A 345 10.24 -13.11 12.25
C TYR A 345 10.97 -14.31 11.65
N ASP A 346 12.15 -14.64 12.18
CA ASP A 346 12.97 -15.74 11.69
C ASP A 346 12.25 -17.08 11.73
N THR A 347 11.40 -17.31 12.73
CA THR A 347 10.60 -18.54 12.88
C THR A 347 9.48 -18.62 11.83
N VAL A 348 8.86 -17.49 11.48
CA VAL A 348 7.65 -17.50 10.64
C VAL A 348 7.86 -17.01 9.20
N LYS A 349 9.01 -16.42 8.88
CA LYS A 349 9.28 -15.81 7.56
C LYS A 349 9.24 -16.80 6.39
N HIS A 350 9.44 -18.09 6.65
CA HIS A 350 9.48 -19.14 5.64
C HIS A 350 8.26 -20.06 5.65
N LEU A 351 7.24 -19.77 6.46
CA LEU A 351 6.01 -20.55 6.51
C LEU A 351 5.25 -20.41 5.18
N PRO A 352 5.12 -21.52 4.41
CA PRO A 352 4.61 -21.43 3.05
C PRO A 352 3.12 -21.09 3.00
N TYR A 353 2.31 -21.57 3.94
CA TYR A 353 0.88 -21.29 3.95
C TYR A 353 0.59 -19.87 4.45
N LEU A 354 1.32 -19.37 5.44
CA LEU A 354 1.27 -17.97 5.85
C LEU A 354 1.55 -17.05 4.66
N ARG A 355 2.64 -17.31 3.94
CA ARG A 355 2.98 -16.53 2.76
C ARG A 355 1.90 -16.61 1.67
N ALA A 356 1.34 -17.78 1.43
CA ALA A 356 0.28 -18.00 0.47
C ALA A 356 -1.00 -17.22 0.83
N CYS A 357 -1.38 -17.18 2.10
CA CYS A 357 -2.51 -16.37 2.58
C CYS A 357 -2.30 -14.87 2.35
N LEU A 358 -1.08 -14.36 2.62
CA LEU A 358 -0.74 -12.95 2.40
C LEU A 358 -0.76 -12.61 0.90
N ASP A 359 -0.15 -13.45 0.05
CA ASP A 359 -0.10 -13.23 -1.41
C ASP A 359 -1.50 -13.29 -2.03
N GLU A 360 -2.37 -14.21 -1.58
CA GLU A 360 -3.75 -14.31 -2.07
C GLU A 360 -4.60 -13.11 -1.63
N SER A 361 -4.43 -12.64 -0.40
CA SER A 361 -5.07 -11.40 0.05
C SER A 361 -4.63 -10.20 -0.77
N LEU A 362 -3.33 -10.07 -1.01
CA LEU A 362 -2.76 -9.01 -1.85
C LEU A 362 -3.21 -9.11 -3.30
N ARG A 363 -3.42 -10.32 -3.84
CA ARG A 363 -3.98 -10.51 -5.18
C ARG A 363 -5.41 -9.99 -5.26
N LEU A 364 -6.27 -10.40 -4.35
CA LEU A 364 -7.68 -10.00 -4.35
C LEU A 364 -7.85 -8.50 -4.05
N PHE A 365 -7.06 -7.99 -3.11
CA PHE A 365 -7.19 -6.63 -2.56
C PHE A 365 -5.84 -5.91 -2.56
N ALA A 366 -5.18 -5.85 -3.74
CA ALA A 366 -3.97 -5.06 -3.89
C ALA A 366 -4.19 -3.64 -3.32
N PRO A 367 -3.33 -3.16 -2.41
CA PRO A 367 -3.50 -1.83 -1.79
C PRO A 367 -3.63 -0.70 -2.80
N THR A 368 -2.94 -0.82 -3.95
CA THR A 368 -3.04 0.09 -5.10
C THR A 368 -3.75 -0.66 -6.24
N PRO A 369 -5.09 -0.60 -6.31
CA PRO A 369 -5.86 -1.41 -7.27
C PRO A 369 -5.78 -0.89 -8.69
N GLN A 370 -5.60 0.41 -8.85
CA GLN A 370 -5.57 1.08 -10.16
C GLN A 370 -4.33 0.75 -10.98
N GLY A 371 -4.40 1.00 -12.28
CA GLY A 371 -3.23 0.98 -13.15
C GLY A 371 -2.26 2.12 -12.80
N LEU A 372 -0.98 1.82 -12.78
CA LEU A 372 0.10 2.80 -12.61
C LEU A 372 0.56 3.29 -14.00
N PRO A 373 0.16 4.48 -14.48
CA PRO A 373 0.37 4.88 -15.85
C PRO A 373 1.85 4.99 -16.24
N ARG A 374 2.11 4.59 -17.48
CA ARG A 374 3.37 4.77 -18.18
C ARG A 374 3.13 5.54 -19.46
N LYS A 375 4.14 6.26 -19.93
CA LYS A 375 4.14 6.98 -21.20
C LYS A 375 4.96 6.22 -22.21
N THR A 376 4.43 5.98 -23.40
CA THR A 376 5.20 5.44 -24.52
C THR A 376 6.28 6.43 -24.96
N PRO A 377 7.46 5.97 -25.43
CA PRO A 377 8.53 6.85 -25.92
C PRO A 377 8.08 7.63 -27.16
N VAL A 378 8.82 8.68 -27.52
CA VAL A 378 8.47 9.59 -28.63
C VAL A 378 8.24 8.83 -29.96
N ASP A 379 9.06 7.79 -30.21
CA ASP A 379 8.98 6.98 -31.43
C ASP A 379 7.91 5.86 -31.34
N GLY A 380 7.13 5.84 -30.26
CA GLY A 380 6.17 4.76 -30.02
C GLY A 380 6.84 3.47 -29.57
N THR A 381 6.04 2.44 -29.36
CA THR A 381 6.52 1.09 -29.00
C THR A 381 5.47 0.04 -29.30
N ASN A 382 5.87 -1.23 -29.34
CA ASN A 382 4.93 -2.35 -29.46
C ASN A 382 4.48 -2.82 -28.08
N ILE A 383 3.17 -3.02 -27.92
CA ILE A 383 2.56 -3.64 -26.75
C ILE A 383 1.63 -4.74 -27.24
N LEU A 384 1.85 -5.98 -26.84
CA LEU A 384 1.14 -7.18 -27.34
C LEU A 384 1.20 -7.36 -28.86
N GLY A 385 2.25 -6.85 -29.52
CA GLY A 385 2.41 -6.89 -30.97
C GLY A 385 1.79 -5.70 -31.72
N ASP A 386 0.94 -4.90 -31.08
CA ASP A 386 0.36 -3.69 -31.68
C ASP A 386 1.31 -2.50 -31.48
N TYR A 387 1.54 -1.73 -32.56
CA TYR A 387 2.27 -0.48 -32.45
C TYR A 387 1.43 0.59 -31.79
N ILE A 388 1.93 1.12 -30.69
CA ILE A 388 1.32 2.24 -29.95
C ILE A 388 2.16 3.51 -30.20
N PRO A 389 1.54 4.58 -30.69
CA PRO A 389 2.24 5.85 -30.95
C PRO A 389 2.91 6.43 -29.71
N GLY A 390 3.87 7.33 -29.92
CA GLY A 390 4.55 8.02 -28.84
C GLY A 390 3.64 8.96 -28.07
N GLY A 391 3.91 9.15 -26.78
CA GLY A 391 3.14 10.04 -25.91
C GLY A 391 1.77 9.50 -25.48
N VAL A 392 1.50 8.21 -25.69
CA VAL A 392 0.28 7.55 -25.19
C VAL A 392 0.50 7.06 -23.76
N SER A 393 -0.45 7.36 -22.89
CA SER A 393 -0.50 6.81 -21.53
C SER A 393 -1.02 5.36 -21.59
N VAL A 394 -0.28 4.43 -21.02
CA VAL A 394 -0.65 3.00 -20.99
C VAL A 394 -0.60 2.48 -19.57
N ALA A 395 -1.61 1.73 -19.15
CA ALA A 395 -1.69 1.23 -17.80
C ALA A 395 -2.37 -0.14 -17.74
N MET A 396 -2.06 -0.89 -16.68
CA MET A 396 -2.80 -2.09 -16.29
C MET A 396 -3.15 -1.99 -14.81
N SER A 397 -4.43 -2.12 -14.50
CA SER A 397 -4.92 -2.19 -13.13
C SER A 397 -4.52 -3.51 -12.48
N ALA A 398 -3.94 -3.47 -11.27
CA ALA A 398 -3.68 -4.70 -10.51
C ALA A 398 -4.99 -5.44 -10.21
N HIS A 399 -6.08 -4.72 -9.90
CA HIS A 399 -7.40 -5.31 -9.70
C HIS A 399 -7.89 -6.11 -10.93
N VAL A 400 -7.68 -5.57 -12.14
CA VAL A 400 -8.07 -6.22 -13.41
C VAL A 400 -7.14 -7.39 -13.73
N ALA A 401 -5.82 -7.20 -13.63
CA ALA A 401 -4.83 -8.23 -13.92
C ALA A 401 -5.00 -9.47 -13.04
N HIS A 402 -5.23 -9.25 -11.74
CA HIS A 402 -5.39 -10.31 -10.75
C HIS A 402 -6.73 -11.06 -10.85
N ARG A 403 -7.65 -10.60 -11.70
CA ARG A 403 -8.95 -11.26 -11.98
C ARG A 403 -9.05 -11.88 -13.37
N GLN A 404 -7.90 -12.05 -14.04
CA GLN A 404 -7.86 -12.81 -15.31
C GLN A 404 -7.99 -14.31 -15.04
N GLU A 405 -9.14 -14.88 -15.38
CA GLU A 405 -9.44 -16.31 -15.18
C GLU A 405 -8.45 -17.25 -15.85
N SER A 406 -7.86 -16.84 -16.98
CA SER A 406 -6.82 -17.61 -17.69
C SER A 406 -5.52 -17.76 -16.90
N VAL A 407 -5.27 -16.89 -15.90
CA VAL A 407 -4.08 -16.92 -15.04
C VAL A 407 -4.43 -17.34 -13.63
N PHE A 408 -5.54 -16.83 -13.11
CA PHE A 408 -6.03 -17.08 -11.76
C PHE A 408 -7.40 -17.75 -11.81
N PRO A 409 -7.49 -19.08 -12.04
CA PRO A 409 -8.78 -19.78 -12.07
C PRO A 409 -9.57 -19.54 -10.78
N GLN A 410 -10.90 -19.34 -10.91
CA GLN A 410 -11.76 -18.91 -9.81
C GLN A 410 -11.26 -17.60 -9.18
N ALA A 411 -11.02 -16.60 -10.03
CA ALA A 411 -10.27 -15.41 -9.69
C ALA A 411 -10.89 -14.57 -8.54
N ASP A 412 -12.19 -14.64 -8.32
CA ASP A 412 -12.87 -13.93 -7.24
C ASP A 412 -12.85 -14.66 -5.88
N LYS A 413 -12.36 -15.93 -5.84
CA LYS A 413 -12.28 -16.70 -4.61
C LYS A 413 -10.92 -16.53 -3.92
N PHE A 414 -10.94 -16.60 -2.58
CA PHE A 414 -9.75 -16.63 -1.75
C PHE A 414 -9.23 -18.07 -1.65
N ILE A 415 -8.18 -18.39 -2.41
CA ILE A 415 -7.58 -19.73 -2.51
C ILE A 415 -6.07 -19.61 -2.30
N PRO A 416 -5.57 -19.62 -1.06
CA PRO A 416 -4.13 -19.54 -0.77
C PRO A 416 -3.31 -20.65 -1.44
N GLU A 417 -3.90 -21.83 -1.61
CA GLU A 417 -3.24 -23.01 -2.16
C GLU A 417 -2.67 -22.77 -3.58
N ARG A 418 -3.20 -21.79 -4.33
CA ARG A 418 -2.65 -21.45 -5.66
C ARG A 418 -1.21 -20.96 -5.63
N TRP A 419 -0.76 -20.45 -4.48
CA TRP A 419 0.58 -19.91 -4.28
C TRP A 419 1.60 -20.94 -3.83
N LEU A 420 1.17 -22.19 -3.59
CA LEU A 420 2.03 -23.26 -3.12
C LEU A 420 2.75 -23.97 -4.29
N GLY A 421 3.98 -24.42 -4.02
CA GLY A 421 4.75 -25.21 -4.97
C GLY A 421 5.06 -24.50 -6.30
N GLU A 422 5.20 -25.27 -7.37
CA GLU A 422 5.56 -24.77 -8.71
C GLU A 422 4.46 -23.90 -9.33
N GLY A 423 3.17 -24.20 -9.01
CA GLY A 423 2.03 -23.39 -9.45
C GLY A 423 2.16 -21.94 -8.97
N GLY A 424 2.53 -21.75 -7.74
CA GLY A 424 2.73 -20.41 -7.17
C GLY A 424 3.88 -19.64 -7.83
N LYS A 425 4.98 -20.32 -8.15
CA LYS A 425 6.11 -19.72 -8.88
C LYS A 425 5.69 -19.22 -10.26
N ALA A 426 4.86 -19.98 -10.97
CA ALA A 426 4.35 -19.62 -12.28
C ALA A 426 3.43 -18.39 -12.27
N LEU A 427 2.80 -18.07 -11.14
CA LEU A 427 1.93 -16.90 -10.97
C LEU A 427 2.70 -15.60 -10.66
N GLN A 428 3.92 -15.68 -10.14
CA GLN A 428 4.71 -14.51 -9.71
C GLN A 428 4.89 -13.43 -10.80
N PRO A 429 5.11 -13.74 -12.09
CA PRO A 429 5.21 -12.72 -13.14
C PRO A 429 3.96 -11.87 -13.34
N TYR A 430 2.81 -12.37 -12.92
CA TYR A 430 1.49 -11.74 -13.07
C TYR A 430 1.01 -11.04 -11.79
N PHE A 431 1.80 -11.12 -10.72
CA PHE A 431 1.48 -10.53 -9.42
C PHE A 431 1.93 -9.08 -9.34
N LEU A 432 1.00 -8.14 -9.53
CA LEU A 432 1.26 -6.71 -9.64
C LEU A 432 1.10 -5.91 -8.34
N SER A 433 0.82 -6.54 -7.20
CA SER A 433 0.61 -5.81 -5.93
C SER A 433 1.80 -4.95 -5.51
N PHE A 434 3.00 -5.33 -5.95
CA PHE A 434 4.23 -4.56 -5.75
C PHE A 434 4.79 -3.97 -7.05
N SER A 435 3.94 -3.86 -8.10
CA SER A 435 4.35 -3.47 -9.46
C SER A 435 5.43 -4.43 -10.03
N ALA A 436 6.06 -4.06 -11.14
CA ALA A 436 7.06 -4.90 -11.80
C ALA A 436 8.24 -4.07 -12.33
N GLY A 437 9.33 -4.79 -12.69
CA GLY A 437 10.51 -4.22 -13.34
C GLY A 437 11.29 -3.24 -12.49
N ALA A 438 12.01 -2.33 -13.14
CA ALA A 438 12.90 -1.36 -12.49
C ALA A 438 12.18 -0.40 -11.52
N ARG A 439 10.87 -0.22 -11.71
CA ARG A 439 9.99 0.62 -10.88
C ARG A 439 9.18 -0.18 -9.85
N GLY A 440 9.52 -1.45 -9.63
CA GLY A 440 8.92 -2.28 -8.59
C GLY A 440 9.10 -1.68 -7.20
N CYS A 441 8.16 -1.99 -6.29
CA CYS A 441 8.13 -1.47 -4.93
C CYS A 441 9.44 -1.77 -4.18
N ILE A 442 10.10 -0.72 -3.68
CA ILE A 442 11.32 -0.85 -2.89
C ILE A 442 11.02 -1.35 -1.47
N GLY A 443 9.85 -0.99 -0.91
CA GLY A 443 9.40 -1.36 0.44
C GLY A 443 8.77 -2.75 0.54
N ARG A 444 8.78 -3.57 -0.52
CA ARG A 444 8.14 -4.90 -0.54
C ARG A 444 8.52 -5.77 0.66
N ASN A 445 9.81 -5.82 0.98
CA ASN A 445 10.30 -6.70 2.03
C ASN A 445 9.87 -6.21 3.43
N ILE A 446 9.88 -4.90 3.69
CA ILE A 446 9.38 -4.31 4.94
C ILE A 446 7.90 -4.64 5.11
N SER A 447 7.11 -4.47 4.05
CA SER A 447 5.69 -4.79 4.09
C SER A 447 5.43 -6.26 4.42
N TYR A 448 6.23 -7.19 3.89
CA TYR A 448 6.11 -8.60 4.25
C TYR A 448 6.59 -8.90 5.68
N LEU A 449 7.66 -8.28 6.15
CA LEU A 449 8.09 -8.38 7.55
C LEU A 449 6.94 -7.99 8.50
N GLU A 450 6.36 -6.80 8.31
CA GLU A 450 5.25 -6.31 9.11
C GLU A 450 4.03 -7.22 9.04
N GLN A 451 3.59 -7.60 7.83
CA GLN A 451 2.45 -8.49 7.63
C GLN A 451 2.66 -9.85 8.31
N THR A 452 3.83 -10.43 8.12
CA THR A 452 4.16 -11.77 8.64
C THR A 452 4.14 -11.79 10.16
N VAL A 453 4.85 -10.86 10.82
CA VAL A 453 4.93 -10.81 12.27
C VAL A 453 3.57 -10.48 12.90
N VAL A 454 2.86 -9.47 12.36
CA VAL A 454 1.53 -9.08 12.88
C VAL A 454 0.52 -10.22 12.75
N VAL A 455 0.39 -10.78 11.54
CA VAL A 455 -0.63 -11.81 11.29
C VAL A 455 -0.35 -13.07 12.12
N ALA A 456 0.90 -13.53 12.17
CA ALA A 456 1.28 -14.70 12.98
C ALA A 456 1.02 -14.46 14.47
N SER A 457 1.48 -13.34 15.03
CA SER A 457 1.32 -13.03 16.46
C SER A 457 -0.16 -12.90 16.86
N LEU A 458 -0.95 -12.19 16.06
CA LEU A 458 -2.35 -11.96 16.40
C LEU A 458 -3.21 -13.20 16.23
N LEU A 459 -3.01 -14.00 15.15
CA LEU A 459 -3.83 -15.21 14.93
C LEU A 459 -3.50 -16.36 15.87
N ARG A 460 -2.26 -16.42 16.36
CA ARG A 460 -1.90 -17.35 17.44
C ARG A 460 -2.61 -17.02 18.74
N ARG A 461 -2.79 -15.73 19.04
CA ARG A 461 -3.22 -15.24 20.36
C ARG A 461 -4.72 -15.00 20.46
N TYR A 462 -5.37 -14.61 19.35
CA TYR A 462 -6.75 -14.14 19.37
C TYR A 462 -7.64 -14.89 18.40
N ASN A 463 -8.92 -14.94 18.76
CA ASN A 463 -10.03 -15.19 17.87
C ASN A 463 -10.72 -13.86 17.55
N PHE A 464 -11.27 -13.81 16.33
CA PHE A 464 -11.99 -12.64 15.83
C PHE A 464 -13.33 -13.05 15.25
N ALA A 465 -14.33 -12.19 15.40
CA ALA A 465 -15.59 -12.33 14.70
C ALA A 465 -16.06 -10.98 14.13
N LEU A 466 -16.61 -11.03 12.91
CA LEU A 466 -17.29 -9.91 12.27
C LEU A 466 -18.71 -9.79 12.77
N LYS A 467 -19.35 -8.65 12.55
CA LYS A 467 -20.76 -8.40 12.88
C LYS A 467 -21.68 -9.50 12.34
N THR A 468 -21.48 -9.88 11.07
CA THR A 468 -22.13 -11.01 10.41
C THR A 468 -21.12 -11.70 9.49
N PRO A 469 -21.33 -12.98 9.10
CA PRO A 469 -20.41 -13.69 8.22
C PRO A 469 -20.23 -13.06 6.83
N ASP A 470 -21.27 -12.39 6.34
CA ASP A 470 -21.32 -11.71 5.04
C ASP A 470 -20.90 -10.23 5.10
N TRP A 471 -20.56 -9.74 6.31
CA TRP A 471 -20.14 -8.35 6.47
C TRP A 471 -18.93 -8.01 5.57
N GLU A 472 -18.98 -6.83 4.94
CA GLU A 472 -17.91 -6.32 4.08
C GLU A 472 -17.45 -4.94 4.55
N ILE A 473 -16.15 -4.73 4.48
CA ILE A 473 -15.57 -3.42 4.74
C ILE A 473 -15.85 -2.47 3.57
N GLU A 474 -16.20 -1.24 3.88
CA GLU A 474 -16.34 -0.21 2.86
C GLU A 474 -14.99 0.06 2.18
N ARG A 475 -15.01 0.18 0.85
CA ARG A 475 -13.82 0.45 0.03
C ARG A 475 -14.07 1.61 -0.91
N LEU A 476 -13.29 2.66 -0.78
CA LEU A 476 -13.26 3.78 -1.73
C LEU A 476 -11.93 3.74 -2.48
N GLU A 477 -11.97 3.58 -3.79
CA GLU A 477 -10.77 3.59 -4.62
C GLU A 477 -10.26 5.02 -4.83
N THR A 478 -9.01 5.24 -4.44
CA THR A 478 -8.21 6.42 -4.76
C THR A 478 -6.92 5.98 -5.48
N MET A 479 -5.76 6.54 -5.18
CA MET A 479 -4.48 5.91 -5.55
C MET A 479 -4.37 4.54 -4.88
N ASN A 480 -4.67 4.51 -3.58
CA ASN A 480 -4.83 3.30 -2.78
C ASN A 480 -6.29 3.15 -2.36
N TRP A 481 -6.65 2.01 -1.78
CA TRP A 481 -7.93 1.90 -1.11
C TRP A 481 -7.98 2.81 0.12
N ILE A 482 -9.07 3.55 0.29
CA ILE A 482 -9.47 4.06 1.60
C ILE A 482 -10.49 3.07 2.14
N LEU A 483 -10.11 2.38 3.20
CA LEU A 483 -10.98 1.43 3.89
C LEU A 483 -11.77 2.13 4.99
N GLY A 484 -13.04 1.77 5.13
CA GLY A 484 -13.86 2.13 6.27
C GLY A 484 -13.38 1.46 7.56
N GLU A 485 -14.12 1.65 8.64
CA GLU A 485 -13.88 0.97 9.91
C GLU A 485 -14.08 -0.54 9.77
N MET A 486 -13.33 -1.31 10.55
CA MET A 486 -13.49 -2.75 10.67
C MET A 486 -13.75 -3.13 12.13
N PRO A 487 -15.00 -2.92 12.61
CA PRO A 487 -15.37 -3.29 13.96
C PRO A 487 -15.42 -4.82 14.10
N VAL A 488 -14.65 -5.33 15.05
CA VAL A 488 -14.57 -6.77 15.33
C VAL A 488 -14.74 -7.04 16.82
N LYS A 489 -15.33 -8.19 17.14
CA LYS A 489 -15.22 -8.82 18.44
C LYS A 489 -13.89 -9.55 18.50
N VAL A 490 -13.17 -9.41 19.62
CA VAL A 490 -11.89 -10.08 19.88
C VAL A 490 -11.93 -10.78 21.23
N TRP A 491 -11.34 -11.99 21.30
CA TRP A 491 -11.13 -12.73 22.55
C TRP A 491 -9.89 -13.60 22.46
N ARG A 492 -9.35 -13.98 23.63
CA ARG A 492 -8.18 -14.85 23.72
C ARG A 492 -8.50 -16.23 23.13
N ARG A 493 -7.57 -16.75 22.35
CA ARG A 493 -7.61 -18.14 21.87
C ARG A 493 -7.17 -19.06 22.99
N GLU A 494 -8.00 -20.00 23.37
CA GLU A 494 -7.60 -21.14 24.18
C GLU A 494 -6.81 -22.10 23.29
N LYS A 495 -5.62 -22.55 23.73
CA LYS A 495 -4.94 -23.64 23.02
C LYS A 495 -5.86 -24.86 23.15
N GLU A 496 -6.24 -25.45 22.02
CA GLU A 496 -6.88 -26.77 22.05
C GLU A 496 -5.88 -27.71 22.72
N SER A 497 -6.22 -28.21 23.93
CA SER A 497 -5.48 -29.30 24.57
C SER A 497 -5.49 -30.47 23.58
N ALA A 498 -4.31 -31.02 23.26
CA ALA A 498 -4.23 -32.22 22.45
C ALA A 498 -5.23 -33.23 22.99
N PRO A 499 -6.02 -33.92 22.14
CA PRO A 499 -6.92 -34.95 22.62
C PRO A 499 -6.08 -35.95 23.41
N SER A 500 -6.43 -36.11 24.70
CA SER A 500 -5.82 -37.12 25.56
C SER A 500 -5.95 -38.48 24.87
N SER A 501 -4.80 -39.02 24.44
CA SER A 501 -4.65 -40.32 23.78
C SER A 501 -5.17 -41.47 24.66
#